data_25eaf69392d33274491723e00a52f5ee
#
_entry.id   25eaf69392d33274491723e00a52f5ee
#
_cell.length_a   1.000
_cell.length_b   1.000
_cell.length_c   1.000
_cell.angle_alpha   90.00
_cell.angle_beta   90.00
_cell.angle_gamma   90.00
#
_symmetry.space_group_name_H-M   'P 1'
#
loop_
_entity.id
_entity.type
_entity.pdbx_description
1 polymer ?
#
loop_
_entity_poly.entity_id
_entity_poly.type
_entity_poly.pdbx_seq_one_letter_code
_entity_poly.pdbx_strand_id
1 'polypeptide(L)'
;MSKPSNNPPLCYLEKSFEKIIDDIICNQIGSDSLLIGLGSGRAVSKFVNYLSDSIGENCEFICTSLQIKIDAEKKGLKVLDETKIPFLDFVIDGADQIDKEFFMLKGGGGALLREKILYYSSKKTIIIGDSSKFVPIFSKPLPIEVLPFGRTAVVPFLIKMGGKPVLRVLEKGYPYLTENGNIILDTMFDNYGDVFDLEKKIKEIPGIIETGFFTRPASIYYKALNDGNFQKFDKFHENFLPHSHFL
;
A
#
# COMPACT_ATOMS: atom_id res chain seq x y z
N MET A 1 20.25 2.74 34.41
CA MET A 1 20.92 3.32 33.22
C MET A 1 20.17 2.81 32.00
N SER A 2 19.29 3.65 31.42
CA SER A 2 18.55 3.36 30.20
C SER A 2 19.52 3.38 29.01
N LYS A 3 19.53 2.32 28.18
CA LYS A 3 20.28 2.30 26.92
C LYS A 3 19.82 3.46 26.04
N PRO A 4 20.72 4.23 25.41
CA PRO A 4 20.32 5.24 24.47
C PRO A 4 19.58 4.60 23.29
N SER A 5 18.43 5.16 22.91
CA SER A 5 17.70 4.74 21.71
C SER A 5 18.57 5.04 20.49
N ASN A 6 19.06 4.00 19.83
CA ASN A 6 19.86 4.09 18.58
C ASN A 6 18.95 4.43 17.38
N ASN A 7 18.04 5.38 17.52
CA ASN A 7 17.35 5.92 16.36
C ASN A 7 18.28 6.97 15.71
N PRO A 8 18.71 6.77 14.46
CA PRO A 8 19.47 7.78 13.74
C PRO A 8 18.66 9.08 13.65
N PRO A 9 19.32 10.23 13.57
CA PRO A 9 18.62 11.49 13.42
C PRO A 9 17.66 11.43 12.22
N LEU A 10 16.41 11.90 12.41
CA LEU A 10 15.34 11.95 11.40
C LEU A 10 15.82 12.47 10.03
N CYS A 11 16.84 13.33 10.00
CA CYS A 11 17.39 13.90 8.79
C CYS A 11 18.02 12.88 7.81
N TYR A 12 18.57 11.76 8.28
CA TYR A 12 19.16 10.76 7.38
C TYR A 12 18.08 9.92 6.66
N LEU A 13 17.06 9.51 7.37
CA LEU A 13 15.94 8.78 6.75
C LEU A 13 15.20 9.66 5.73
N GLU A 14 15.05 10.95 6.00
CA GLU A 14 14.45 11.89 5.05
C GLU A 14 15.29 12.03 3.78
N LYS A 15 16.61 12.17 3.92
CA LYS A 15 17.54 12.17 2.77
C LYS A 15 17.44 10.89 1.94
N SER A 16 17.22 9.73 2.57
CA SER A 16 17.02 8.48 1.85
C SER A 16 15.74 8.52 1.01
N PHE A 17 14.65 9.07 1.57
CA PHE A 17 13.40 9.25 0.83
C PHE A 17 13.54 10.24 -0.32
N GLU A 18 14.24 11.36 -0.13
CA GLU A 18 14.54 12.34 -1.19
C GLU A 18 15.26 11.68 -2.36
N LYS A 19 16.34 10.94 -2.10
CA LYS A 19 17.09 10.22 -3.14
C LYS A 19 16.23 9.15 -3.86
N ILE A 20 15.33 8.47 -3.14
CA ILE A 20 14.41 7.52 -3.74
C ILE A 20 13.47 8.23 -4.69
N ILE A 21 12.91 9.36 -4.27
CA ILE A 21 11.98 10.14 -5.09
C ILE A 21 12.69 10.67 -6.33
N ASP A 22 13.93 11.18 -6.20
CA ASP A 22 14.76 11.60 -7.33
C ASP A 22 15.02 10.45 -8.31
N ASP A 23 15.33 9.23 -7.80
CA ASP A 23 15.53 8.05 -8.66
C ASP A 23 14.23 7.66 -9.39
N ILE A 24 13.08 7.73 -8.72
CA ILE A 24 11.78 7.47 -9.36
C ILE A 24 11.49 8.52 -10.43
N ILE A 25 11.67 9.78 -10.12
CA ILE A 25 11.45 10.88 -11.07
C ILE A 25 12.33 10.73 -12.30
N CYS A 26 13.65 10.56 -12.11
CA CYS A 26 14.60 10.48 -13.20
C CYS A 26 14.48 9.20 -14.03
N ASN A 27 14.25 8.05 -13.39
CA ASN A 27 14.38 6.75 -14.03
C ASN A 27 13.05 6.05 -14.34
N GLN A 28 11.93 6.52 -13.77
CA GLN A 28 10.62 5.91 -13.97
C GLN A 28 9.61 6.87 -14.61
N ILE A 29 9.63 8.15 -14.27
CA ILE A 29 8.74 9.17 -14.83
C ILE A 29 9.37 9.80 -16.08
N GLY A 30 10.56 10.36 -15.94
CA GLY A 30 11.22 11.07 -17.05
C GLY A 30 10.39 12.27 -17.54
N SER A 31 10.28 12.40 -18.85
CA SER A 31 9.49 13.44 -19.55
C SER A 31 8.18 12.91 -20.16
N ASP A 32 7.82 11.67 -19.89
CA ASP A 32 6.67 11.03 -20.52
C ASP A 32 5.35 11.52 -19.91
N SER A 33 4.30 11.48 -20.73
CA SER A 33 2.94 11.68 -20.25
C SER A 33 2.43 10.35 -19.68
N LEU A 34 2.24 10.28 -18.37
CA LEU A 34 1.95 9.04 -17.64
C LEU A 34 0.68 9.16 -16.82
N LEU A 35 -0.01 8.03 -16.69
CA LEU A 35 -1.10 7.86 -15.74
C LEU A 35 -0.62 7.08 -14.53
N ILE A 36 -0.58 7.75 -13.37
CA ILE A 36 0.06 7.28 -12.16
C ILE A 36 -0.97 7.05 -11.04
N GLY A 37 -0.99 5.84 -10.50
CA GLY A 37 -1.72 5.54 -9.29
C GLY A 37 -0.94 5.97 -8.04
N LEU A 38 -1.59 6.65 -7.14
CA LEU A 38 -1.06 7.03 -5.84
C LEU A 38 -1.76 6.22 -4.74
N GLY A 39 -1.00 5.38 -4.06
CA GLY A 39 -1.46 4.64 -2.90
C GLY A 39 -1.80 5.54 -1.71
N SER A 40 -1.58 5.08 -0.51
CA SER A 40 -1.87 5.87 0.69
C SER A 40 -0.71 5.97 1.68
N GLY A 41 -0.89 6.80 2.72
CA GLY A 41 0.02 6.91 3.84
C GLY A 41 1.25 7.79 3.61
N ARG A 42 2.14 7.79 4.61
CA ARG A 42 3.23 8.78 4.73
C ARG A 42 4.26 8.74 3.60
N ALA A 43 4.56 7.57 3.06
CA ALA A 43 5.54 7.45 1.97
C ALA A 43 5.02 8.12 0.69
N VAL A 44 3.74 7.88 0.36
CA VAL A 44 3.08 8.48 -0.80
C VAL A 44 2.87 9.99 -0.60
N SER A 45 2.45 10.43 0.59
CA SER A 45 2.32 11.86 0.90
C SER A 45 3.67 12.59 0.76
N LYS A 46 4.78 11.97 1.21
CA LYS A 46 6.13 12.50 0.96
C LYS A 46 6.42 12.59 -0.54
N PHE A 47 6.18 11.52 -1.29
CA PHE A 47 6.37 11.51 -2.74
C PHE A 47 5.62 12.67 -3.41
N VAL A 48 4.34 12.83 -3.14
CA VAL A 48 3.50 13.93 -3.66
C VAL A 48 4.07 15.30 -3.32
N ASN A 49 4.53 15.48 -2.08
CA ASN A 49 5.09 16.76 -1.62
C ASN A 49 6.42 17.12 -2.29
N TYR A 50 7.18 16.14 -2.74
CA TYR A 50 8.47 16.33 -3.44
C TYR A 50 8.33 16.47 -4.96
N LEU A 51 7.17 16.10 -5.54
CA LEU A 51 6.96 16.30 -6.97
C LEU A 51 7.09 17.79 -7.32
N SER A 52 7.91 18.08 -8.32
CA SER A 52 8.04 19.44 -8.86
C SER A 52 6.87 19.76 -9.80
N ASP A 53 6.55 21.05 -9.91
CA ASP A 53 5.46 21.53 -10.77
C ASP A 53 5.64 21.09 -12.24
N SER A 54 6.89 21.04 -12.71
CA SER A 54 7.23 20.63 -14.10
C SER A 54 6.94 19.16 -14.43
N ILE A 55 6.90 18.27 -13.42
CA ILE A 55 6.58 16.84 -13.63
C ILE A 55 5.08 16.63 -13.59
N GLY A 56 4.37 17.41 -12.76
CA GLY A 56 2.92 17.37 -12.66
C GLY A 56 2.19 17.76 -13.95
N GLU A 57 2.77 18.60 -14.80
CA GLU A 57 2.13 19.09 -16.03
C GLU A 57 1.86 17.99 -17.08
N ASN A 58 2.73 16.96 -17.13
CA ASN A 58 2.61 15.88 -18.13
C ASN A 58 1.95 14.62 -17.56
N CYS A 59 1.72 14.53 -16.28
CA CYS A 59 1.18 13.33 -15.64
C CYS A 59 -0.26 13.55 -15.15
N GLU A 60 -1.03 12.48 -15.17
CA GLU A 60 -2.36 12.42 -14.55
C GLU A 60 -2.31 11.43 -13.39
N PHE A 61 -3.08 11.71 -12.33
CA PHE A 61 -3.00 10.94 -11.10
C PHE A 61 -4.36 10.40 -10.67
N ILE A 62 -4.36 9.17 -10.12
CA ILE A 62 -5.52 8.57 -9.44
C ILE A 62 -5.11 8.24 -8.02
N CYS A 63 -5.90 8.69 -7.04
CA CYS A 63 -5.59 8.55 -5.62
C CYS A 63 -6.46 7.48 -4.97
N THR A 64 -5.88 6.68 -4.06
CA THR A 64 -6.62 5.66 -3.31
C THR A 64 -7.35 6.21 -2.10
N SER A 65 -6.97 7.41 -1.62
CA SER A 65 -7.56 8.01 -0.43
C SER A 65 -7.78 9.51 -0.62
N LEU A 66 -8.79 10.02 0.08
CA LEU A 66 -9.08 11.46 0.12
C LEU A 66 -7.89 12.28 0.64
N GLN A 67 -7.12 11.73 1.60
CA GLN A 67 -5.93 12.41 2.12
C GLN A 67 -4.91 12.68 1.01
N ILE A 68 -4.58 11.66 0.21
CA ILE A 68 -3.60 11.81 -0.89
C ILE A 68 -4.17 12.67 -2.02
N LYS A 69 -5.48 12.58 -2.28
CA LYS A 69 -6.16 13.45 -3.24
C LYS A 69 -6.00 14.92 -2.85
N ILE A 70 -6.28 15.27 -1.59
CA ILE A 70 -6.09 16.62 -1.07
C ILE A 70 -4.63 17.08 -1.17
N ASP A 71 -3.66 16.22 -0.83
CA ASP A 71 -2.25 16.55 -0.93
C ASP A 71 -1.83 16.79 -2.40
N ALA A 72 -2.30 15.98 -3.34
CA ALA A 72 -2.07 16.13 -4.77
C ALA A 72 -2.70 17.40 -5.34
N GLU A 73 -3.96 17.70 -4.98
CA GLU A 73 -4.66 18.92 -5.40
C GLU A 73 -3.96 20.18 -4.88
N LYS A 74 -3.49 20.20 -3.64
CA LYS A 74 -2.71 21.32 -3.07
C LYS A 74 -1.39 21.57 -3.83
N LYS A 75 -0.83 20.53 -4.44
CA LYS A 75 0.36 20.59 -5.29
C LYS A 75 0.04 20.97 -6.74
N GLY A 76 -1.23 21.19 -7.08
CA GLY A 76 -1.65 21.50 -8.44
C GLY A 76 -1.57 20.30 -9.40
N LEU A 77 -1.46 19.08 -8.91
CA LEU A 77 -1.41 17.89 -9.74
C LEU A 77 -2.78 17.63 -10.39
N LYS A 78 -2.77 17.14 -11.62
CA LYS A 78 -3.99 16.78 -12.36
C LYS A 78 -4.54 15.46 -11.85
N VAL A 79 -5.46 15.50 -10.87
CA VAL A 79 -6.11 14.30 -10.32
C VAL A 79 -7.36 13.97 -11.15
N LEU A 80 -7.42 12.73 -11.63
CA LEU A 80 -8.58 12.23 -12.36
C LEU A 80 -9.68 11.74 -11.42
N ASP A 81 -10.89 11.65 -11.97
CA ASP A 81 -12.02 11.03 -11.30
C ASP A 81 -11.79 9.51 -11.18
N GLU A 82 -11.92 9.01 -9.97
CA GLU A 82 -11.73 7.60 -9.61
C GLU A 82 -12.73 6.64 -10.28
N THR A 83 -13.84 7.14 -10.86
CA THR A 83 -14.80 6.32 -11.62
C THR A 83 -14.29 5.94 -13.01
N LYS A 84 -13.20 6.52 -13.46
CA LYS A 84 -12.57 6.27 -14.77
C LYS A 84 -11.18 5.71 -14.58
N ILE A 85 -11.05 4.53 -13.95
CA ILE A 85 -9.76 3.87 -13.77
C ILE A 85 -9.40 3.09 -15.04
N PRO A 86 -8.58 3.65 -15.94
CA PRO A 86 -7.99 2.89 -17.04
C PRO A 86 -6.79 2.09 -16.51
N PHE A 87 -6.10 1.37 -17.40
CA PHE A 87 -4.81 0.78 -17.05
C PHE A 87 -3.79 1.87 -16.76
N LEU A 88 -3.19 1.82 -15.57
CA LEU A 88 -2.17 2.76 -15.13
C LEU A 88 -0.80 2.37 -15.69
N ASP A 89 0.04 3.36 -15.99
CA ASP A 89 1.43 3.08 -16.36
C ASP A 89 2.18 2.52 -15.15
N PHE A 90 2.00 3.13 -13.97
CA PHE A 90 2.46 2.54 -12.72
C PHE A 90 1.68 3.06 -11.52
N VAL A 91 1.83 2.34 -10.40
CA VAL A 91 1.36 2.78 -9.09
C VAL A 91 2.56 2.95 -8.16
N ILE A 92 2.53 4.01 -7.35
CA ILE A 92 3.47 4.25 -6.25
C ILE A 92 2.73 4.08 -4.94
N ASP A 93 3.24 3.23 -4.06
CA ASP A 93 2.60 2.97 -2.77
C ASP A 93 3.63 2.64 -1.68
N GLY A 94 3.16 2.55 -0.44
CA GLY A 94 3.90 2.04 0.70
C GLY A 94 3.47 0.63 1.10
N ALA A 95 4.11 0.09 2.14
CA ALA A 95 3.68 -1.14 2.79
C ALA A 95 3.83 -1.05 4.31
N ASP A 96 3.01 -1.82 5.04
CA ASP A 96 3.14 -1.93 6.50
C ASP A 96 4.23 -2.91 6.89
N GLN A 97 4.36 -4.01 6.14
CA GLN A 97 5.45 -4.98 6.20
C GLN A 97 5.68 -5.60 4.81
N ILE A 98 6.94 -5.97 4.54
CA ILE A 98 7.39 -6.66 3.33
C ILE A 98 8.24 -7.83 3.81
N ASP A 99 7.88 -9.05 3.45
CA ASP A 99 8.60 -10.24 3.86
C ASP A 99 9.79 -10.59 2.93
N LYS A 100 10.48 -11.68 3.23
CA LYS A 100 11.64 -12.15 2.46
C LYS A 100 11.29 -12.62 1.03
N GLU A 101 10.05 -13.00 0.79
CA GLU A 101 9.53 -13.38 -0.53
C GLU A 101 8.98 -12.15 -1.29
N PHE A 102 9.08 -10.96 -0.69
CA PHE A 102 8.52 -9.70 -1.20
C PHE A 102 6.99 -9.68 -1.26
N PHE A 103 6.32 -10.51 -0.50
CA PHE A 103 4.90 -10.33 -0.22
C PHE A 103 4.72 -9.16 0.74
N MET A 104 3.55 -8.53 0.68
CA MET A 104 3.30 -7.35 1.50
C MET A 104 2.07 -7.52 2.37
N LEU A 105 2.14 -6.93 3.55
CA LEU A 105 1.01 -6.65 4.42
C LEU A 105 0.76 -5.15 4.35
N LYS A 106 -0.47 -4.76 3.99
CA LYS A 106 -0.90 -3.38 3.79
C LYS A 106 -2.25 -3.13 4.46
N GLY A 107 -2.73 -1.91 4.40
CA GLY A 107 -4.05 -1.54 4.91
C GLY A 107 -4.04 -0.94 6.31
N GLY A 108 -2.88 -0.57 6.87
CA GLY A 108 -2.78 0.19 8.11
C GLY A 108 -3.54 1.51 8.07
N GLY A 109 -3.57 2.17 6.90
CA GLY A 109 -4.35 3.38 6.63
C GLY A 109 -5.82 3.13 6.26
N GLY A 110 -6.23 1.88 6.02
CA GLY A 110 -7.61 1.51 5.69
C GLY A 110 -7.98 1.58 4.20
N ALA A 111 -7.06 1.90 3.31
CA ALA A 111 -7.32 2.02 1.87
C ALA A 111 -7.05 0.73 1.07
N LEU A 112 -6.90 -0.42 1.75
CA LEU A 112 -6.38 -1.68 1.18
C LEU A 112 -7.07 -2.15 -0.11
N LEU A 113 -8.40 -2.02 -0.19
CA LEU A 113 -9.16 -2.42 -1.39
C LEU A 113 -8.79 -1.52 -2.58
N ARG A 114 -8.85 -0.20 -2.41
CA ARG A 114 -8.51 0.77 -3.46
C ARG A 114 -7.03 0.65 -3.86
N GLU A 115 -6.13 0.47 -2.89
CA GLU A 115 -4.71 0.19 -3.15
C GLU A 115 -4.54 -1.07 -4.00
N LYS A 116 -5.24 -2.17 -3.67
CA LYS A 116 -5.16 -3.42 -4.43
C LYS A 116 -5.74 -3.27 -5.84
N ILE A 117 -6.83 -2.53 -6.01
CA ILE A 117 -7.40 -2.22 -7.34
C ILE A 117 -6.36 -1.52 -8.21
N LEU A 118 -5.75 -0.42 -7.75
CA LEU A 118 -4.74 0.29 -8.52
C LEU A 118 -3.50 -0.58 -8.78
N TYR A 119 -3.10 -1.38 -7.78
CA TYR A 119 -1.97 -2.30 -7.90
C TYR A 119 -2.13 -3.31 -9.03
N TYR A 120 -3.32 -3.91 -9.15
CA TYR A 120 -3.63 -4.89 -10.19
C TYR A 120 -3.98 -4.26 -11.55
N SER A 121 -4.35 -2.97 -11.56
CA SER A 121 -4.63 -2.20 -12.78
C SER A 121 -3.38 -1.50 -13.36
N SER A 122 -2.19 -1.74 -12.78
CA SER A 122 -0.95 -1.07 -13.18
C SER A 122 -0.04 -1.99 -13.97
N LYS A 123 0.61 -1.44 -15.02
CA LYS A 123 1.68 -2.13 -15.78
C LYS A 123 2.90 -2.38 -14.90
N LYS A 124 3.23 -1.43 -14.02
CA LYS A 124 4.36 -1.47 -13.11
C LYS A 124 3.94 -1.02 -11.70
N THR A 125 4.51 -1.63 -10.68
CA THR A 125 4.22 -1.34 -9.28
C THR A 125 5.51 -0.97 -8.55
N ILE A 126 5.50 0.16 -7.84
CA ILE A 126 6.65 0.72 -7.13
C ILE A 126 6.28 0.86 -5.65
N ILE A 127 7.03 0.21 -4.79
CA ILE A 127 6.82 0.25 -3.35
C ILE A 127 7.96 0.98 -2.66
N ILE A 128 7.61 1.92 -1.80
CA ILE A 128 8.57 2.69 -1.00
C ILE A 128 8.36 2.37 0.48
N GLY A 129 9.42 1.94 1.16
CA GLY A 129 9.41 1.68 2.60
C GLY A 129 10.74 2.00 3.26
N ASP A 130 10.72 2.33 4.54
CA ASP A 130 11.94 2.35 5.35
C ASP A 130 12.38 0.92 5.72
N SER A 131 13.60 0.79 6.23
CA SER A 131 14.19 -0.52 6.56
C SER A 131 13.40 -1.31 7.60
N SER A 132 12.60 -0.65 8.46
CA SER A 132 11.76 -1.33 9.47
C SER A 132 10.56 -2.06 8.86
N LYS A 133 10.22 -1.75 7.60
CA LYS A 133 9.13 -2.42 6.88
C LYS A 133 9.53 -3.78 6.32
N PHE A 134 10.81 -4.01 6.11
CA PHE A 134 11.36 -5.27 5.60
C PHE A 134 11.59 -6.22 6.77
N VAL A 135 10.77 -7.27 6.85
CA VAL A 135 10.72 -8.20 7.98
C VAL A 135 10.94 -9.65 7.51
N PRO A 136 11.50 -10.53 8.35
CA PRO A 136 11.66 -11.94 7.97
C PRO A 136 10.30 -12.67 7.83
N ILE A 137 9.33 -12.32 8.66
CA ILE A 137 7.96 -12.83 8.67
C ILE A 137 7.01 -11.73 9.15
N PHE A 138 5.75 -11.79 8.73
CA PHE A 138 4.72 -10.85 9.18
C PHE A 138 4.46 -10.98 10.68
N SER A 139 4.33 -9.84 11.35
CA SER A 139 4.15 -9.72 12.80
C SER A 139 3.10 -8.70 13.22
N LYS A 140 2.50 -7.98 12.25
CA LYS A 140 1.39 -7.07 12.48
C LYS A 140 0.06 -7.76 12.19
N PRO A 141 -1.05 -7.31 12.81
CA PRO A 141 -2.38 -7.79 12.45
C PRO A 141 -2.66 -7.61 10.96
N LEU A 142 -3.31 -8.59 10.35
CA LEU A 142 -3.83 -8.52 8.99
C LEU A 142 -5.10 -7.66 8.98
N PRO A 143 -5.13 -6.52 8.29
CA PRO A 143 -6.36 -5.79 8.05
C PRO A 143 -7.26 -6.57 7.09
N ILE A 144 -8.50 -6.77 7.48
CA ILE A 144 -9.53 -7.42 6.65
C ILE A 144 -10.70 -6.46 6.51
N GLU A 145 -10.99 -6.02 5.30
CA GLU A 145 -12.14 -5.17 4.99
C GLU A 145 -13.38 -6.02 4.90
N VAL A 146 -14.42 -5.67 5.65
CA VAL A 146 -15.62 -6.47 5.85
C VAL A 146 -16.85 -5.59 5.66
N LEU A 147 -17.84 -6.10 4.93
CA LEU A 147 -19.15 -5.47 4.85
C LEU A 147 -19.76 -5.37 6.26
N PRO A 148 -20.20 -4.19 6.73
CA PRO A 148 -20.69 -4.00 8.09
C PRO A 148 -21.79 -4.99 8.49
N PHE A 149 -22.69 -5.32 7.57
CA PHE A 149 -23.75 -6.31 7.76
C PHE A 149 -23.22 -7.70 8.11
N GLY A 150 -22.06 -8.08 7.54
CA GLY A 150 -21.45 -9.41 7.74
C GLY A 150 -20.60 -9.57 9.00
N ARG A 151 -20.38 -8.49 9.78
CA ARG A 151 -19.39 -8.46 10.88
C ARG A 151 -19.47 -9.65 11.83
N THR A 152 -20.64 -9.93 12.36
CA THR A 152 -20.85 -11.01 13.36
C THR A 152 -20.76 -12.40 12.74
N ALA A 153 -21.10 -12.54 11.46
CA ALA A 153 -21.02 -13.81 10.74
C ALA A 153 -19.55 -14.15 10.38
N VAL A 154 -18.73 -13.16 10.03
CA VAL A 154 -17.33 -13.35 9.61
C VAL A 154 -16.42 -13.75 10.78
N VAL A 155 -16.62 -13.15 11.96
CA VAL A 155 -15.74 -13.35 13.13
C VAL A 155 -15.51 -14.81 13.51
N PRO A 156 -16.54 -15.70 13.62
CA PRO A 156 -16.35 -17.11 13.96
C PRO A 156 -15.47 -17.87 12.96
N PHE A 157 -15.55 -17.53 11.66
CA PHE A 157 -14.72 -18.17 10.63
C PHE A 157 -13.24 -17.78 10.80
N LEU A 158 -12.96 -16.50 11.04
CA LEU A 158 -11.60 -16.03 11.29
C LEU A 158 -11.00 -16.68 12.56
N ILE A 159 -11.79 -16.81 13.63
CA ILE A 159 -11.37 -17.50 14.86
C ILE A 159 -11.07 -18.98 14.58
N LYS A 160 -11.91 -19.67 13.82
CA LYS A 160 -11.69 -21.08 13.44
C LYS A 160 -10.40 -21.29 12.65
N MET A 161 -9.94 -20.26 11.91
CA MET A 161 -8.66 -20.25 11.19
C MET A 161 -7.46 -19.88 12.09
N GLY A 162 -7.67 -19.69 13.40
CA GLY A 162 -6.62 -19.30 14.36
C GLY A 162 -6.40 -17.78 14.44
N GLY A 163 -7.28 -16.98 13.82
CA GLY A 163 -7.22 -15.52 13.88
C GLY A 163 -7.83 -14.96 15.15
N LYS A 164 -7.35 -13.81 15.57
CA LYS A 164 -7.86 -12.99 16.69
C LYS A 164 -8.37 -11.65 16.13
N PRO A 165 -9.58 -11.61 15.54
CA PRO A 165 -10.10 -10.41 14.90
C PRO A 165 -10.52 -9.36 15.93
N VAL A 166 -10.09 -8.12 15.71
CA VAL A 166 -10.45 -6.95 16.51
C VAL A 166 -11.02 -5.88 15.59
N LEU A 167 -12.19 -5.34 15.90
CA LEU A 167 -12.76 -4.24 15.14
C LEU A 167 -11.84 -3.01 15.25
N ARG A 168 -11.45 -2.45 14.10
CA ARG A 168 -10.70 -1.20 14.07
C ARG A 168 -11.59 -0.05 14.53
N VAL A 169 -11.08 0.74 15.47
CA VAL A 169 -11.79 1.91 16.01
C VAL A 169 -10.90 3.14 15.97
N LEU A 170 -11.52 4.31 15.91
CA LEU A 170 -10.87 5.61 16.12
C LEU A 170 -10.58 5.82 17.62
N GLU A 171 -9.75 6.82 17.95
CA GLU A 171 -9.35 7.11 19.36
C GLU A 171 -10.51 7.20 20.35
N LYS A 172 -11.69 7.67 19.92
CA LYS A 172 -12.88 7.79 20.75
C LYS A 172 -13.75 6.53 20.80
N GLY A 173 -13.26 5.39 20.25
CA GLY A 173 -13.99 4.13 20.22
C GLY A 173 -15.05 4.01 19.12
N TYR A 174 -15.21 4.99 18.24
CA TYR A 174 -16.08 4.86 17.08
C TYR A 174 -15.49 3.89 16.07
N PRO A 175 -16.31 3.02 15.44
CA PRO A 175 -15.83 2.16 14.37
C PRO A 175 -15.15 2.99 13.26
N TYR A 176 -13.97 2.52 12.82
CA TYR A 176 -13.34 3.07 11.63
C TYR A 176 -14.13 2.59 10.40
N LEU A 177 -14.52 3.51 9.54
CA LEU A 177 -15.13 3.20 8.25
C LEU A 177 -14.12 3.49 7.13
N THR A 178 -13.96 2.55 6.20
CA THR A 178 -13.19 2.77 4.98
C THR A 178 -13.92 3.78 4.09
N GLU A 179 -13.23 4.36 3.12
CA GLU A 179 -13.86 5.24 2.13
C GLU A 179 -14.87 4.51 1.22
N ASN A 180 -14.95 3.19 1.32
CA ASN A 180 -15.94 2.36 0.66
C ASN A 180 -17.18 2.08 1.53
N GLY A 181 -17.24 2.64 2.77
CA GLY A 181 -18.31 2.41 3.73
C GLY A 181 -18.23 1.08 4.47
N ASN A 182 -17.09 0.38 4.39
CA ASN A 182 -16.86 -0.89 5.07
C ASN A 182 -16.14 -0.70 6.42
N ILE A 183 -16.12 -1.74 7.25
CA ILE A 183 -15.33 -1.80 8.48
C ILE A 183 -14.04 -2.61 8.25
N ILE A 184 -13.11 -2.50 9.19
CA ILE A 184 -11.88 -3.32 9.19
C ILE A 184 -11.84 -4.17 10.46
N LEU A 185 -11.58 -5.46 10.29
CA LEU A 185 -11.17 -6.37 11.34
C LEU A 185 -9.65 -6.56 11.27
N ASP A 186 -8.93 -5.96 12.23
CA ASP A 186 -7.50 -6.21 12.40
C ASP A 186 -7.31 -7.58 13.05
N THR A 187 -6.84 -8.54 12.27
CA THR A 187 -6.81 -9.96 12.69
C THR A 187 -5.37 -10.43 12.88
N MET A 188 -5.00 -10.71 14.12
CA MET A 188 -3.71 -11.31 14.43
C MET A 188 -3.80 -12.82 14.30
N PHE A 189 -2.82 -13.42 13.61
CA PHE A 189 -2.59 -14.87 13.59
C PHE A 189 -1.29 -15.16 14.33
N ASP A 190 -1.25 -16.23 15.13
CA ASP A 190 -0.04 -16.62 15.85
C ASP A 190 1.05 -17.08 14.87
N ASN A 191 0.66 -17.63 13.72
CA ASN A 191 1.49 -17.94 12.58
C ASN A 191 0.68 -17.72 11.30
N TYR A 192 1.22 -16.94 10.37
CA TYR A 192 0.56 -16.68 9.08
C TYR A 192 0.68 -17.88 8.11
N GLY A 193 1.66 -18.77 8.32
CA GLY A 193 1.85 -19.94 7.47
C GLY A 193 2.07 -19.58 6.01
N ASP A 194 1.42 -20.32 5.11
CA ASP A 194 1.33 -19.95 3.70
C ASP A 194 0.33 -18.81 3.53
N VAL A 195 0.84 -17.59 3.32
CA VAL A 195 0.00 -16.37 3.19
C VAL A 195 -0.90 -16.40 1.97
N PHE A 196 -0.48 -17.09 0.90
CA PHE A 196 -1.28 -17.24 -0.32
C PHE A 196 -2.53 -18.13 -0.07
N ASP A 197 -2.33 -19.27 0.59
CA ASP A 197 -3.41 -20.18 0.96
C ASP A 197 -4.35 -19.53 2.00
N LEU A 198 -3.77 -18.82 2.97
CA LEU A 198 -4.55 -18.11 3.99
C LEU A 198 -5.40 -16.99 3.36
N GLU A 199 -4.84 -16.16 2.48
CA GLU A 199 -5.58 -15.13 1.75
C GLU A 199 -6.76 -15.72 0.99
N LYS A 200 -6.50 -16.80 0.23
CA LYS A 200 -7.54 -17.49 -0.55
C LYS A 200 -8.69 -17.96 0.33
N LYS A 201 -8.39 -18.62 1.44
CA LYS A 201 -9.41 -19.14 2.38
C LYS A 201 -10.20 -18.02 3.03
N ILE A 202 -9.56 -16.92 3.39
CA ILE A 202 -10.24 -15.76 3.98
C ILE A 202 -11.21 -15.16 2.95
N LYS A 203 -10.78 -15.00 1.71
CA LYS A 203 -11.61 -14.37 0.64
C LYS A 203 -12.83 -15.22 0.25
N GLU A 204 -12.86 -16.49 0.57
CA GLU A 204 -14.04 -17.35 0.37
C GLU A 204 -15.17 -17.12 1.39
N ILE A 205 -14.92 -16.38 2.47
CA ILE A 205 -15.91 -16.11 3.52
C ILE A 205 -16.88 -14.99 3.04
N PRO A 206 -18.19 -15.25 2.93
CA PRO A 206 -19.16 -14.23 2.57
C PRO A 206 -19.15 -13.05 3.55
N GLY A 207 -19.08 -11.83 3.02
CA GLY A 207 -19.00 -10.59 3.80
C GLY A 207 -17.57 -10.04 3.93
N ILE A 208 -16.55 -10.80 3.57
CA ILE A 208 -15.20 -10.28 3.37
C ILE A 208 -15.12 -9.60 2.00
N ILE A 209 -14.64 -8.37 1.99
CA ILE A 209 -14.45 -7.57 0.78
C ILE A 209 -13.03 -7.75 0.27
N GLU A 210 -12.01 -7.50 1.13
CA GLU A 210 -10.62 -7.66 0.75
C GLU A 210 -9.73 -7.88 1.99
N THR A 211 -8.52 -8.40 1.76
CA THR A 211 -7.48 -8.59 2.79
C THR A 211 -6.29 -7.70 2.53
N GLY A 212 -5.56 -7.37 3.59
CA GLY A 212 -4.31 -6.61 3.52
C GLY A 212 -3.11 -7.41 3.00
N PHE A 213 -3.26 -8.66 2.60
CA PHE A 213 -2.22 -9.40 1.92
C PHE A 213 -2.10 -8.96 0.46
N PHE A 214 -0.86 -8.76 0.01
CA PHE A 214 -0.49 -8.53 -1.38
C PHE A 214 0.52 -9.61 -1.76
N THR A 215 0.01 -10.73 -2.22
CA THR A 215 0.77 -11.95 -2.53
C THR A 215 1.38 -11.98 -3.93
N ARG A 216 1.12 -10.96 -4.73
CA ARG A 216 1.85 -10.67 -5.96
C ARG A 216 2.96 -9.66 -5.61
N PRO A 217 4.27 -10.00 -5.77
CA PRO A 217 5.34 -9.04 -5.55
C PRO A 217 5.26 -7.82 -6.46
N ALA A 218 5.72 -6.66 -5.98
CA ALA A 218 5.81 -5.45 -6.81
C ALA A 218 6.95 -5.54 -7.83
N SER A 219 6.88 -4.71 -8.86
CA SER A 219 7.94 -4.65 -9.88
C SER A 219 9.24 -4.08 -9.29
N ILE A 220 9.12 -3.07 -8.42
CA ILE A 220 10.27 -2.39 -7.82
C ILE A 220 9.98 -2.12 -6.34
N TYR A 221 10.98 -2.37 -5.50
CA TYR A 221 10.96 -1.97 -4.09
C TYR A 221 12.12 -1.03 -3.80
N TYR A 222 11.83 0.07 -3.14
CA TYR A 222 12.80 0.99 -2.59
C TYR A 222 12.82 0.88 -1.07
N LYS A 223 13.99 0.56 -0.53
CA LYS A 223 14.22 0.47 0.91
C LYS A 223 15.08 1.64 1.36
N ALA A 224 14.45 2.60 2.03
CA ALA A 224 15.16 3.72 2.65
C ALA A 224 16.01 3.23 3.83
N LEU A 225 17.28 3.60 3.85
CA LEU A 225 18.24 3.25 4.90
C LEU A 225 18.39 4.40 5.89
N ASN A 226 18.91 4.08 7.07
CA ASN A 226 19.12 5.07 8.14
C ASN A 226 20.46 5.85 8.00
N ASP A 227 21.15 5.68 6.90
CA ASP A 227 22.43 6.35 6.60
C ASP A 227 22.34 7.42 5.49
N GLY A 228 21.13 7.72 5.02
CA GLY A 228 20.91 8.68 3.95
C GLY A 228 21.00 8.06 2.54
N ASN A 229 21.03 6.73 2.44
CA ASN A 229 21.03 5.98 1.18
C ASN A 229 19.81 5.09 1.04
N PHE A 230 19.69 4.37 -0.07
CA PHE A 230 18.63 3.40 -0.28
C PHE A 230 19.14 2.14 -0.97
N GLN A 231 18.35 1.08 -0.88
CA GLN A 231 18.48 -0.13 -1.70
C GLN A 231 17.28 -0.22 -2.64
N LYS A 232 17.54 -0.64 -3.87
CA LYS A 232 16.53 -0.89 -4.89
C LYS A 232 16.53 -2.38 -5.23
N PHE A 233 15.33 -2.97 -5.30
CA PHE A 233 15.12 -4.34 -5.68
C PHE A 233 14.19 -4.35 -6.89
N ASP A 234 14.71 -4.73 -8.05
CA ASP A 234 13.94 -4.90 -9.27
C ASP A 234 13.47 -6.37 -9.34
N LYS A 235 12.16 -6.57 -9.41
CA LYS A 235 11.51 -7.85 -9.58
C LYS A 235 10.84 -7.86 -10.94
N PHE A 236 11.53 -8.36 -11.96
CA PHE A 236 10.92 -8.53 -13.27
C PHE A 236 9.86 -9.62 -13.20
N HIS A 237 8.60 -9.23 -13.28
CA HIS A 237 7.51 -10.14 -13.61
C HIS A 237 7.10 -9.86 -15.05
N GLU A 238 7.18 -10.89 -15.90
CA GLU A 238 6.52 -10.87 -17.21
C GLU A 238 5.06 -10.48 -17.01
N ASN A 239 4.60 -9.56 -17.83
CA ASN A 239 3.32 -8.88 -17.77
C ASN A 239 2.15 -9.85 -17.51
N PHE A 240 1.60 -9.85 -16.32
CA PHE A 240 0.24 -10.32 -16.03
C PHE A 240 -0.77 -9.19 -16.35
N LEU A 241 -0.72 -8.67 -17.58
CA LEU A 241 -1.87 -7.97 -18.10
C LEU A 241 -2.82 -9.07 -18.61
N PRO A 242 -4.09 -9.10 -18.20
CA PRO A 242 -5.06 -9.91 -18.90
C PRO A 242 -5.01 -9.47 -20.37
N HIS A 243 -4.76 -10.44 -21.27
CA HIS A 243 -4.75 -10.19 -22.68
C HIS A 243 -5.99 -9.37 -23.06
N SER A 244 -5.79 -8.38 -23.92
CA SER A 244 -6.74 -7.42 -24.48
C SER A 244 -8.00 -8.10 -25.07
N HIS A 245 -8.94 -8.53 -24.24
CA HIS A 245 -10.28 -8.98 -24.64
C HIS A 245 -11.29 -8.64 -23.54
N PHE A 246 -11.40 -7.35 -23.21
CA PHE A 246 -12.57 -6.81 -22.53
C PHE A 246 -12.93 -5.46 -23.15
N LEU A 247 -13.70 -5.53 -24.22
CA LEU A 247 -14.74 -4.59 -24.59
C LEU A 247 -15.98 -5.40 -24.90
#